data_e7e9ba7eeb8c1219d82b0ebcf4ecee3c
#
_entry.id   e7e9ba7eeb8c1219d82b0ebcf4ecee3c
#
_cell.length_a   1.000
_cell.length_b   1.000
_cell.length_c   1.000
_cell.angle_alpha   90.00
_cell.angle_beta   90.00
_cell.angle_gamma   90.00
#
_symmetry.space_group_name_H-M   'P 1'
#
loop_
_entity.id
_entity.type
_entity.pdbx_description
1 polymer ?
#
loop_
_entity_poly.entity_id
_entity_poly.type
_entity_poly.pdbx_seq_one_letter_code
_entity_poly.pdbx_strand_id
1 'polypeptide(L)'
;MSERMIIGFDAKRIVRNGTGLGSYGRTLVNDLSALDAFDLRLYAPDEGMVQLRSQIVGLPNVSFCYPRHARTALGKAMWRSGGIVKQLQKDGVQVYHGLSGELPRGIREAGIRSVVTIHDLIFMRHPEYYNRADVKIYTQKFFKTLEEADRIVAISECTRRDICELGQVDRSRVDLVYQSCALRFTEEPTATKLWEVREKYVLPDRYVLSVGSIEERKNVLLAVRALHHLPDDVSLVIVGRQTPYSDQVHDYVLEHRMHSRVQMLHGVPDDDLPALYRMADCFVYPSRYEGFGIPIIEAISLGLPVVACTGSCLEEAGGPDSLYVSPDDPEAMAHAIAQVLYGAEGRQQRIDRSRQYIRRFENTSAAQRFADIYQSLL
;
A
#
# COMPACT_ATOMS: atom_id res chain seq x y z
N MET A 1 -18.50 32.58 10.15
CA MET A 1 -17.99 31.24 9.74
C MET A 1 -16.63 31.13 10.37
N SER A 2 -16.35 30.15 11.21
CA SER A 2 -14.99 29.90 11.71
C SER A 2 -14.08 29.60 10.54
N GLU A 3 -12.91 30.22 10.54
CA GLU A 3 -11.88 29.97 9.51
C GLU A 3 -11.50 28.48 9.57
N ARG A 4 -11.55 27.77 8.43
CA ARG A 4 -11.19 26.34 8.38
C ARG A 4 -9.70 26.18 8.64
N MET A 5 -9.33 25.12 9.34
CA MET A 5 -7.92 24.74 9.54
C MET A 5 -7.26 24.41 8.19
N ILE A 6 -6.10 24.98 7.93
CA ILE A 6 -5.33 24.74 6.70
C ILE A 6 -4.33 23.61 6.92
N ILE A 7 -4.53 22.51 6.20
CA ILE A 7 -3.63 21.34 6.22
C ILE A 7 -2.81 21.28 4.94
N GLY A 8 -1.49 21.28 5.06
CA GLY A 8 -0.57 21.10 3.94
C GLY A 8 -0.14 19.63 3.79
N PHE A 9 -0.05 19.12 2.56
CA PHE A 9 0.38 17.75 2.27
C PHE A 9 1.56 17.68 1.33
N ASP A 10 2.51 16.74 1.57
CA ASP A 10 3.48 16.36 0.54
C ASP A 10 2.77 15.60 -0.58
N ALA A 11 2.50 16.27 -1.67
CA ALA A 11 1.76 15.72 -2.80
C ALA A 11 2.64 15.13 -3.91
N LYS A 12 3.96 15.00 -3.72
CA LYS A 12 4.86 14.43 -4.74
C LYS A 12 4.40 13.04 -5.19
N ARG A 13 4.03 12.16 -4.24
CA ARG A 13 3.56 10.81 -4.55
C ARG A 13 2.16 10.81 -5.14
N ILE A 14 1.30 11.73 -4.73
CA ILE A 14 -0.06 11.91 -5.26
C ILE A 14 -0.04 12.07 -6.78
N VAL A 15 0.84 12.95 -7.30
CA VAL A 15 0.87 13.32 -8.72
C VAL A 15 1.85 12.50 -9.57
N ARG A 16 2.76 11.70 -8.95
CA ARG A 16 3.83 10.99 -9.68
C ARG A 16 3.91 9.49 -9.43
N ASN A 17 3.13 8.95 -8.51
CA ASN A 17 3.21 7.54 -8.15
C ASN A 17 1.85 6.85 -8.34
N GLY A 18 1.79 5.91 -9.30
CA GLY A 18 0.60 5.10 -9.57
C GLY A 18 0.45 3.88 -8.64
N THR A 19 1.43 3.60 -7.76
CA THR A 19 1.40 2.44 -6.86
C THR A 19 0.80 2.80 -5.49
N GLY A 20 0.83 1.86 -4.54
CA GLY A 20 0.20 1.97 -3.22
C GLY A 20 0.42 3.28 -2.47
N LEU A 21 1.66 3.83 -2.47
CA LEU A 21 1.94 5.11 -1.78
C LEU A 21 1.19 6.30 -2.39
N GLY A 22 1.08 6.34 -3.72
CA GLY A 22 0.33 7.40 -4.39
C GLY A 22 -1.18 7.22 -4.23
N SER A 23 -1.67 5.98 -4.32
CA SER A 23 -3.08 5.64 -4.08
C SER A 23 -3.50 6.03 -2.66
N TYR A 24 -2.71 5.67 -1.65
CA TYR A 24 -2.94 6.09 -0.27
C TYR A 24 -3.14 7.61 -0.12
N GLY A 25 -2.21 8.40 -0.68
CA GLY A 25 -2.31 9.86 -0.58
C GLY A 25 -3.56 10.43 -1.27
N ARG A 26 -3.92 9.89 -2.44
CA ARG A 26 -5.14 10.32 -3.16
C ARG A 26 -6.42 9.96 -2.41
N THR A 27 -6.52 8.73 -1.92
CA THR A 27 -7.65 8.27 -1.11
C THR A 27 -7.81 9.13 0.15
N LEU A 28 -6.74 9.29 0.94
CA LEU A 28 -6.78 10.08 2.16
C LEU A 28 -7.21 11.53 1.93
N VAL A 29 -6.68 12.19 0.90
CA VAL A 29 -7.04 13.57 0.56
C VAL A 29 -8.51 13.67 0.17
N ASN A 30 -9.01 12.75 -0.66
CA ASN A 30 -10.42 12.73 -1.06
C ASN A 30 -11.34 12.50 0.14
N ASP A 31 -11.02 11.56 1.03
CA ASP A 31 -11.81 11.24 2.21
C ASP A 31 -11.83 12.43 3.21
N LEU A 32 -10.66 13.06 3.44
CA LEU A 32 -10.58 14.28 4.27
C LEU A 32 -11.33 15.46 3.66
N SER A 33 -11.28 15.62 2.35
CA SER A 33 -12.00 16.71 1.67
C SER A 33 -13.51 16.57 1.80
N ALA A 34 -14.03 15.34 1.82
CA ALA A 34 -15.44 15.04 2.01
C ALA A 34 -15.96 15.37 3.42
N LEU A 35 -15.08 15.44 4.43
CA LEU A 35 -15.47 15.88 5.79
C LEU A 35 -15.79 17.37 5.86
N ASP A 36 -15.40 18.17 4.87
CA ASP A 36 -15.58 19.63 4.78
C ASP A 36 -15.12 20.44 6.00
N ALA A 37 -14.22 19.87 6.80
CA ALA A 37 -13.67 20.45 8.03
C ALA A 37 -12.38 21.25 7.84
N PHE A 38 -11.70 21.06 6.71
CA PHE A 38 -10.34 21.55 6.45
C PHE A 38 -10.22 22.19 5.07
N ASP A 39 -9.27 23.12 4.93
CA ASP A 39 -8.73 23.55 3.64
C ASP A 39 -7.43 22.77 3.36
N LEU A 40 -7.43 21.93 2.33
CA LEU A 40 -6.35 21.02 2.00
C LEU A 40 -5.45 21.62 0.91
N ARG A 41 -4.17 21.79 1.21
CA ARG A 41 -3.16 22.32 0.28
C ARG A 41 -2.16 21.25 -0.10
N LEU A 42 -2.14 20.88 -1.38
CA LEU A 42 -1.35 19.79 -1.95
C LEU A 42 -0.07 20.34 -2.56
N TYR A 43 1.04 20.26 -1.82
CA TYR A 43 2.33 20.76 -2.25
C TYR A 43 3.08 19.75 -3.09
N ALA A 44 3.13 19.97 -4.40
CA ALA A 44 3.79 19.10 -5.37
C ALA A 44 4.96 19.82 -6.05
N PRO A 45 6.06 19.12 -6.44
CA PRO A 45 7.18 19.73 -7.13
C PRO A 45 6.84 20.22 -8.54
N ASP A 46 5.79 19.70 -9.13
CA ASP A 46 5.19 20.06 -10.42
C ASP A 46 3.82 19.38 -10.58
N GLU A 47 3.18 19.57 -11.73
CA GLU A 47 1.84 19.03 -12.02
C GLU A 47 1.80 17.49 -12.08
N GLY A 48 2.93 16.84 -12.34
CA GLY A 48 3.01 15.38 -12.43
C GLY A 48 2.21 14.80 -13.61
N MET A 49 1.65 13.60 -13.39
CA MET A 49 0.85 12.88 -14.38
C MET A 49 -0.62 13.28 -14.29
N VAL A 50 -1.21 13.70 -15.41
CA VAL A 50 -2.62 14.14 -15.48
C VAL A 50 -3.57 13.07 -14.96
N GLN A 51 -3.35 11.80 -15.33
CA GLN A 51 -4.18 10.66 -14.91
C GLN A 51 -4.19 10.44 -13.40
N LEU A 52 -3.09 10.76 -12.70
CA LEU A 52 -3.02 10.64 -11.25
C LEU A 52 -3.64 11.86 -10.56
N ARG A 53 -3.38 13.05 -11.10
CA ARG A 53 -3.94 14.29 -10.56
C ARG A 53 -5.47 14.34 -10.69
N SER A 54 -6.04 13.84 -11.78
CA SER A 54 -7.48 13.79 -12.00
C SER A 54 -8.24 12.85 -11.04
N GLN A 55 -7.53 11.99 -10.31
CA GLN A 55 -8.13 11.16 -9.25
C GLN A 55 -8.40 11.94 -7.94
N ILE A 56 -7.85 13.16 -7.81
CA ILE A 56 -8.25 14.06 -6.73
C ILE A 56 -9.58 14.71 -7.11
N VAL A 57 -10.58 14.53 -6.25
CA VAL A 57 -11.91 15.13 -6.44
C VAL A 57 -11.77 16.65 -6.34
N GLY A 58 -12.26 17.36 -7.35
CA GLY A 58 -12.16 18.83 -7.45
C GLY A 58 -13.14 19.54 -6.53
N LEU A 59 -12.99 19.40 -5.21
CA LEU A 59 -13.79 20.12 -4.20
C LEU A 59 -13.20 21.51 -3.92
N PRO A 60 -14.04 22.51 -3.53
CA PRO A 60 -13.61 23.89 -3.29
C PRO A 60 -12.53 24.03 -2.21
N ASN A 61 -12.47 23.08 -1.28
CA ASN A 61 -11.54 23.06 -0.16
C ASN A 61 -10.20 22.35 -0.48
N VAL A 62 -9.94 21.97 -1.75
CA VAL A 62 -8.70 21.33 -2.18
C VAL A 62 -7.97 22.18 -3.20
N SER A 63 -6.68 22.46 -2.99
CA SER A 63 -5.87 23.23 -3.93
C SER A 63 -4.46 22.65 -4.09
N PHE A 64 -3.95 22.66 -5.33
CA PHE A 64 -2.56 22.31 -5.62
C PHE A 64 -1.64 23.54 -5.50
N CYS A 65 -0.50 23.35 -4.84
CA CYS A 65 0.53 24.36 -4.63
C CYS A 65 1.86 23.89 -5.23
N TYR A 66 2.48 24.75 -6.04
CA TYR A 66 3.74 24.45 -6.74
C TYR A 66 4.83 25.46 -6.39
N PRO A 67 6.13 25.09 -6.50
CA PRO A 67 7.23 26.03 -6.31
C PRO A 67 7.26 27.09 -7.41
N ARG A 68 7.34 28.35 -7.03
CA ARG A 68 7.37 29.47 -8.02
C ARG A 68 8.66 29.54 -8.83
N HIS A 69 9.81 29.15 -8.26
CA HIS A 69 11.15 29.36 -8.84
C HIS A 69 11.98 28.07 -9.04
N ALA A 70 11.52 26.90 -8.60
CA ALA A 70 12.26 25.65 -8.72
C ALA A 70 11.97 24.95 -10.07
N ARG A 71 12.73 25.34 -11.11
CA ARG A 71 12.55 24.78 -12.48
C ARG A 71 13.33 23.49 -12.72
N THR A 72 14.48 23.29 -12.05
CA THR A 72 15.34 22.12 -12.21
C THR A 72 14.97 20.99 -11.24
N ALA A 73 15.37 19.76 -11.55
CA ALA A 73 15.16 18.61 -10.66
C ALA A 73 15.80 18.84 -9.27
N LEU A 74 17.02 19.37 -9.23
CA LEU A 74 17.73 19.71 -8.00
C LEU A 74 16.99 20.81 -7.23
N GLY A 75 16.56 21.90 -7.91
CA GLY A 75 15.79 22.98 -7.28
C GLY A 75 14.48 22.48 -6.67
N LYS A 76 13.75 21.59 -7.35
CA LYS A 76 12.53 20.95 -6.83
C LYS A 76 12.81 20.08 -5.60
N ALA A 77 13.92 19.33 -5.61
CA ALA A 77 14.35 18.53 -4.47
C ALA A 77 14.74 19.41 -3.27
N MET A 78 15.48 20.49 -3.48
CA MET A 78 15.85 21.46 -2.44
C MET A 78 14.61 22.18 -1.87
N TRP A 79 13.67 22.59 -2.74
CA TRP A 79 12.42 23.20 -2.29
C TRP A 79 11.65 22.24 -1.38
N ARG A 80 11.47 20.97 -1.77
CA ARG A 80 10.76 19.99 -0.99
C ARG A 80 11.45 19.63 0.34
N SER A 81 12.79 19.64 0.38
CA SER A 81 13.57 19.25 1.57
C SER A 81 13.61 20.30 2.68
N GLY A 82 13.25 21.57 2.39
CA GLY A 82 13.28 22.66 3.39
C GLY A 82 12.81 24.01 2.84
N GLY A 83 13.08 24.31 1.57
CA GLY A 83 12.65 25.56 0.95
C GLY A 83 11.13 25.82 0.95
N ILE A 84 10.35 24.75 1.05
CA ILE A 84 8.88 24.80 1.13
C ILE A 84 8.38 25.50 2.40
N VAL A 85 9.14 25.46 3.51
CA VAL A 85 8.70 25.94 4.82
C VAL A 85 8.26 27.42 4.77
N LYS A 86 9.02 28.26 4.05
CA LYS A 86 8.63 29.68 3.86
C LYS A 86 7.31 29.84 3.12
N GLN A 87 7.00 28.93 2.18
CA GLN A 87 5.74 28.94 1.45
C GLN A 87 4.61 28.49 2.36
N LEU A 88 4.82 27.43 3.17
CA LEU A 88 3.84 26.95 4.16
C LEU A 88 3.44 28.06 5.14
N GLN A 89 4.42 28.81 5.68
CA GLN A 89 4.16 29.94 6.58
C GLN A 89 3.34 31.04 5.87
N LYS A 90 3.74 31.42 4.63
CA LYS A 90 3.03 32.43 3.86
C LYS A 90 1.59 32.02 3.54
N ASP A 91 1.38 30.73 3.28
CA ASP A 91 0.08 30.17 2.94
C ASP A 91 -0.80 29.91 4.19
N GLY A 92 -0.29 30.17 5.40
CA GLY A 92 -1.01 30.02 6.66
C GLY A 92 -1.25 28.56 7.08
N VAL A 93 -0.39 27.64 6.62
CA VAL A 93 -0.52 26.21 6.96
C VAL A 93 -0.29 26.00 8.45
N GLN A 94 -1.26 25.41 9.14
CA GLN A 94 -1.21 25.14 10.57
C GLN A 94 -0.64 23.74 10.87
N VAL A 95 -1.02 22.77 10.07
CA VAL A 95 -0.50 21.38 10.15
C VAL A 95 0.03 20.95 8.78
N TYR A 96 1.22 20.36 8.73
CA TYR A 96 1.79 19.76 7.52
C TYR A 96 1.90 18.26 7.68
N HIS A 97 1.38 17.50 6.72
CA HIS A 97 1.42 16.05 6.72
C HIS A 97 2.34 15.49 5.63
N GLY A 98 3.42 14.86 6.06
CA GLY A 98 4.32 14.08 5.20
C GLY A 98 3.75 12.69 4.94
N LEU A 99 3.15 12.47 3.78
CA LEU A 99 2.42 11.23 3.45
C LEU A 99 3.32 10.01 3.17
N SER A 100 4.63 10.17 3.06
CA SER A 100 5.54 9.10 2.64
C SER A 100 6.88 9.10 3.37
N GLY A 101 6.83 9.24 4.69
CA GLY A 101 8.01 9.09 5.56
C GLY A 101 8.98 10.25 5.55
N GLU A 102 8.63 11.41 4.99
CA GLU A 102 9.52 12.56 4.92
C GLU A 102 8.81 13.86 5.37
N LEU A 103 9.53 14.68 6.13
CA LEU A 103 9.16 16.05 6.50
C LEU A 103 10.22 17.04 6.01
N PRO A 104 9.84 18.30 5.69
CA PRO A 104 10.80 19.33 5.36
C PRO A 104 11.55 19.79 6.61
N ARG A 105 12.86 20.05 6.44
CA ARG A 105 13.72 20.56 7.53
C ARG A 105 13.29 21.96 7.96
N GLY A 106 13.32 22.20 9.26
CA GLY A 106 12.99 23.48 9.86
C GLY A 106 11.49 23.74 9.97
N ILE A 107 10.65 22.74 9.76
CA ILE A 107 9.18 22.89 9.90
C ILE A 107 8.81 23.15 11.36
N ARG A 108 9.47 22.45 12.28
CA ARG A 108 9.26 22.61 13.72
C ARG A 108 9.68 24.01 14.20
N GLU A 109 10.85 24.50 13.76
CA GLU A 109 11.34 25.84 14.06
C GLU A 109 10.43 26.94 13.49
N ALA A 110 9.74 26.65 12.39
CA ALA A 110 8.77 27.56 11.78
C ALA A 110 7.43 27.65 12.52
N GLY A 111 7.24 26.85 13.58
CA GLY A 111 6.00 26.81 14.37
C GLY A 111 4.84 26.10 13.67
N ILE A 112 5.09 25.37 12.59
CA ILE A 112 4.07 24.60 11.87
C ILE A 112 4.02 23.20 12.51
N ARG A 113 2.83 22.77 12.92
CA ARG A 113 2.63 21.41 13.44
C ARG A 113 2.86 20.38 12.34
N SER A 114 3.42 19.23 12.72
CA SER A 114 3.83 18.23 11.72
C SER A 114 3.34 16.82 12.08
N VAL A 115 2.80 16.16 11.06
CA VAL A 115 2.41 14.75 11.06
C VAL A 115 3.18 14.02 9.98
N VAL A 116 3.63 12.81 10.23
CA VAL A 116 4.24 11.97 9.21
C VAL A 116 3.66 10.57 9.23
N THR A 117 3.26 10.06 8.07
CA THR A 117 2.90 8.64 7.91
C THR A 117 4.13 7.83 7.49
N ILE A 118 4.45 6.81 8.27
CA ILE A 118 5.47 5.81 7.98
C ILE A 118 4.78 4.54 7.48
N HIS A 119 5.09 4.12 6.27
CA HIS A 119 4.49 2.94 5.65
C HIS A 119 5.22 1.64 6.01
N ASP A 120 6.53 1.68 6.08
CA ASP A 120 7.38 0.58 6.52
C ASP A 120 8.78 1.09 6.89
N LEU A 121 9.56 0.22 7.51
CA LEU A 121 10.99 0.40 7.77
C LEU A 121 11.77 -0.82 7.26
N ILE A 122 11.35 -1.40 6.14
CA ILE A 122 11.94 -2.61 5.54
C ILE A 122 13.43 -2.39 5.28
N PHE A 123 13.83 -1.21 4.81
CA PHE A 123 15.24 -0.87 4.56
C PHE A 123 16.13 -0.91 5.82
N MET A 124 15.56 -0.84 7.03
CA MET A 124 16.28 -1.02 8.30
C MET A 124 16.14 -2.45 8.85
N ARG A 125 14.96 -3.05 8.73
CA ARG A 125 14.66 -4.40 9.25
C ARG A 125 15.27 -5.49 8.37
N HIS A 126 15.26 -5.28 7.04
CA HIS A 126 15.73 -6.19 6.00
C HIS A 126 16.60 -5.44 4.97
N PRO A 127 17.78 -4.93 5.40
CA PRO A 127 18.67 -4.14 4.54
C PRO A 127 19.20 -4.93 3.32
N GLU A 128 19.14 -6.25 3.36
CA GLU A 128 19.55 -7.15 2.27
C GLU A 128 18.73 -6.93 0.98
N TYR A 129 17.53 -6.40 1.06
CA TYR A 129 16.69 -6.09 -0.12
C TYR A 129 17.01 -4.74 -0.76
N TYR A 130 17.96 -3.98 -0.21
CA TYR A 130 18.31 -2.64 -0.67
C TYR A 130 19.81 -2.52 -0.92
N ASN A 131 20.21 -1.59 -1.80
CA ASN A 131 21.63 -1.29 -1.88
C ASN A 131 22.08 -0.50 -0.63
N ARG A 132 23.35 -0.68 -0.23
CA ARG A 132 23.89 -0.11 1.01
C ARG A 132 23.83 1.44 1.05
N ALA A 133 23.93 2.10 -0.09
CA ALA A 133 23.85 3.56 -0.16
C ALA A 133 22.41 4.04 0.13
N ASP A 134 21.41 3.36 -0.42
CA ASP A 134 20.01 3.70 -0.18
C ASP A 134 19.63 3.44 1.28
N VAL A 135 20.06 2.33 1.87
CA VAL A 135 19.84 2.05 3.32
C VAL A 135 20.37 3.21 4.16
N LYS A 136 21.61 3.68 3.90
CA LYS A 136 22.20 4.79 4.64
C LYS A 136 21.39 6.10 4.46
N ILE A 137 21.00 6.41 3.24
CA ILE A 137 20.24 7.62 2.92
C ILE A 137 18.85 7.58 3.57
N TYR A 138 18.13 6.47 3.46
CA TYR A 138 16.79 6.33 4.03
C TYR A 138 16.82 6.33 5.55
N THR A 139 17.80 5.67 6.16
CA THR A 139 17.99 5.71 7.62
C THR A 139 18.25 7.13 8.12
N GLN A 140 19.14 7.90 7.46
CA GLN A 140 19.38 9.29 7.83
C GLN A 140 18.13 10.18 7.67
N LYS A 141 17.34 9.97 6.61
CA LYS A 141 16.09 10.70 6.40
C LYS A 141 15.06 10.35 7.47
N PHE A 142 14.94 9.07 7.82
CA PHE A 142 14.03 8.62 8.86
C PHE A 142 14.30 9.29 10.19
N PHE A 143 15.55 9.27 10.69
CA PHE A 143 15.89 9.92 11.96
C PHE A 143 15.64 11.44 11.93
N LYS A 144 15.98 12.12 10.82
CA LYS A 144 15.67 13.55 10.68
C LYS A 144 14.16 13.82 10.69
N THR A 145 13.38 12.95 10.07
CA THR A 145 11.92 13.07 10.11
C THR A 145 11.37 12.91 11.52
N LEU A 146 11.92 11.99 12.33
CA LEU A 146 11.54 11.83 13.74
C LEU A 146 11.84 13.07 14.60
N GLU A 147 12.91 13.82 14.28
CA GLU A 147 13.26 15.08 14.95
C GLU A 147 12.26 16.21 14.64
N GLU A 148 11.74 16.24 13.42
CA GLU A 148 10.79 17.27 12.96
C GLU A 148 9.32 16.94 13.30
N ALA A 149 8.98 15.67 13.54
CA ALA A 149 7.60 15.22 13.71
C ALA A 149 7.03 15.51 15.10
N ASP A 150 5.87 16.17 15.17
CA ASP A 150 5.06 16.26 16.40
C ASP A 150 4.30 14.94 16.64
N ARG A 151 3.71 14.37 15.56
CA ARG A 151 3.03 13.07 15.60
C ARG A 151 3.52 12.19 14.46
N ILE A 152 3.64 10.90 14.77
CA ILE A 152 4.04 9.86 13.81
C ILE A 152 2.85 8.93 13.65
N VAL A 153 2.49 8.60 12.43
CA VAL A 153 1.41 7.65 12.13
C VAL A 153 1.99 6.40 11.49
N ALA A 154 1.76 5.27 12.12
CA ALA A 154 2.03 3.95 11.58
C ALA A 154 0.78 3.39 10.90
N ILE A 155 0.96 2.66 9.80
CA ILE A 155 -0.15 2.06 9.04
C ILE A 155 -0.51 0.64 9.49
N SER A 156 0.27 0.07 10.42
CA SER A 156 0.07 -1.24 11.04
C SER A 156 0.72 -1.30 12.41
N GLU A 157 0.31 -2.25 13.25
CA GLU A 157 1.01 -2.53 14.52
C GLU A 157 2.45 -2.99 14.28
N CYS A 158 2.68 -3.75 13.20
CA CYS A 158 4.02 -4.15 12.79
C CYS A 158 4.89 -2.93 12.51
N THR A 159 4.43 -1.98 11.67
CA THR A 159 5.16 -0.73 11.40
C THR A 159 5.32 0.11 12.68
N ARG A 160 4.30 0.17 13.56
CA ARG A 160 4.39 0.88 14.84
C ARG A 160 5.49 0.29 15.74
N ARG A 161 5.56 -1.03 15.84
CA ARG A 161 6.62 -1.74 16.56
C ARG A 161 7.99 -1.40 15.99
N ASP A 162 8.15 -1.46 14.66
CA ASP A 162 9.40 -1.13 13.99
C ASP A 162 9.84 0.32 14.25
N ILE A 163 8.91 1.29 14.21
CA ILE A 163 9.19 2.69 14.54
C ILE A 163 9.70 2.83 15.97
N CYS A 164 9.01 2.18 16.95
CA CYS A 164 9.39 2.25 18.35
C CYS A 164 10.75 1.61 18.60
N GLU A 165 11.00 0.42 18.05
CA GLU A 165 12.23 -0.34 18.25
C GLU A 165 13.43 0.31 17.54
N LEU A 166 13.31 0.55 16.23
CA LEU A 166 14.42 1.03 15.38
C LEU A 166 14.65 2.53 15.53
N GLY A 167 13.58 3.30 15.74
CA GLY A 167 13.64 4.75 15.94
C GLY A 167 13.84 5.17 17.40
N GLN A 168 13.77 4.23 18.36
CA GLN A 168 13.78 4.51 19.79
C GLN A 168 12.73 5.57 20.21
N VAL A 169 11.55 5.48 19.59
CA VAL A 169 10.43 6.39 19.80
C VAL A 169 9.47 5.84 20.83
N ASP A 170 9.05 6.69 21.78
CA ASP A 170 8.00 6.32 22.71
C ASP A 170 6.68 6.00 21.97
N ARG A 171 6.03 4.90 22.36
CA ARG A 171 4.79 4.42 21.73
C ARG A 171 3.67 5.46 21.76
N SER A 172 3.63 6.35 22.75
CA SER A 172 2.63 7.41 22.89
C SER A 172 2.73 8.49 21.79
N ARG A 173 3.88 8.60 21.11
CA ARG A 173 4.08 9.49 19.96
C ARG A 173 3.67 8.88 18.62
N VAL A 174 3.32 7.58 18.60
CA VAL A 174 3.03 6.85 17.38
C VAL A 174 1.56 6.45 17.37
N ASP A 175 0.77 7.15 16.57
CA ASP A 175 -0.62 6.78 16.31
C ASP A 175 -0.71 5.61 15.34
N LEU A 176 -1.77 4.82 15.46
CA LEU A 176 -2.09 3.76 14.51
C LEU A 176 -3.30 4.16 13.69
N VAL A 177 -3.10 4.30 12.37
CA VAL A 177 -4.19 4.55 11.43
C VAL A 177 -4.05 3.56 10.27
N TYR A 178 -4.93 2.59 10.23
CA TYR A 178 -4.94 1.58 9.17
C TYR A 178 -5.27 2.18 7.81
N GLN A 179 -4.75 1.55 6.77
CA GLN A 179 -5.14 1.82 5.40
C GLN A 179 -6.32 0.94 5.00
N SER A 180 -7.13 1.45 4.08
CA SER A 180 -8.20 0.72 3.42
C SER A 180 -7.84 0.40 1.97
N CYS A 181 -8.55 -0.53 1.35
CA CYS A 181 -8.46 -0.76 -0.08
C CYS A 181 -9.26 0.31 -0.87
N ALA A 182 -8.96 0.42 -2.16
CA ALA A 182 -9.69 1.33 -3.04
C ALA A 182 -11.14 0.87 -3.24
N LEU A 183 -12.07 1.82 -3.42
CA LEU A 183 -13.51 1.56 -3.58
C LEU A 183 -13.84 0.53 -4.67
N ARG A 184 -13.06 0.48 -5.76
CA ARG A 184 -13.25 -0.52 -6.83
C ARG A 184 -13.20 -1.97 -6.37
N PHE A 185 -12.63 -2.25 -5.19
CA PHE A 185 -12.60 -3.60 -4.60
C PHE A 185 -13.77 -3.88 -3.65
N THR A 186 -14.62 -2.90 -3.37
CA THR A 186 -15.81 -3.07 -2.53
C THR A 186 -17.06 -3.35 -3.36
N GLU A 187 -16.99 -3.22 -4.68
CA GLU A 187 -18.08 -3.48 -5.62
C GLU A 187 -17.82 -4.76 -6.41
N GLU A 188 -18.87 -5.57 -6.60
CA GLU A 188 -18.78 -6.78 -7.40
C GLU A 188 -18.65 -6.42 -8.89
N PRO A 189 -17.64 -6.94 -9.61
CA PRO A 189 -17.52 -6.74 -11.06
C PRO A 189 -18.73 -7.31 -11.81
N THR A 190 -19.18 -6.63 -12.86
CA THR A 190 -20.29 -7.11 -13.70
C THR A 190 -19.91 -8.38 -14.45
N ALA A 191 -20.90 -9.20 -14.81
CA ALA A 191 -20.69 -10.42 -15.59
C ALA A 191 -19.97 -10.12 -16.93
N THR A 192 -20.31 -8.99 -17.58
CA THR A 192 -19.64 -8.53 -18.81
C THR A 192 -18.15 -8.26 -18.54
N LYS A 193 -17.81 -7.56 -17.45
CA LYS A 193 -16.42 -7.28 -17.07
C LYS A 193 -15.62 -8.55 -16.77
N LEU A 194 -16.22 -9.51 -16.07
CA LEU A 194 -15.61 -10.82 -15.81
C LEU A 194 -15.28 -11.55 -17.11
N TRP A 195 -16.23 -11.59 -18.05
CA TRP A 195 -16.04 -12.21 -19.37
C TRP A 195 -14.93 -11.49 -20.18
N GLU A 196 -14.98 -10.16 -20.31
CA GLU A 196 -13.97 -9.37 -21.01
C GLU A 196 -12.54 -9.61 -20.48
N VAL A 197 -12.38 -9.63 -19.16
CA VAL A 197 -11.08 -9.83 -18.53
C VAL A 197 -10.60 -11.26 -18.71
N ARG A 198 -11.49 -12.27 -18.62
CA ARG A 198 -11.17 -13.67 -18.89
C ARG A 198 -10.63 -13.87 -20.31
N GLU A 199 -11.33 -13.34 -21.31
CA GLU A 199 -10.94 -13.43 -22.72
C GLU A 199 -9.64 -12.65 -22.99
N LYS A 200 -9.55 -11.42 -22.48
CA LYS A 200 -8.40 -10.54 -22.67
C LYS A 200 -7.08 -11.17 -22.21
N TYR A 201 -7.10 -11.85 -21.08
CA TYR A 201 -5.89 -12.45 -20.51
C TYR A 201 -5.81 -13.95 -20.71
N VAL A 202 -6.78 -14.56 -21.38
CA VAL A 202 -6.85 -16.03 -21.59
C VAL A 202 -6.63 -16.77 -20.26
N LEU A 203 -7.46 -16.43 -19.27
CA LEU A 203 -7.28 -16.94 -17.91
C LEU A 203 -7.59 -18.44 -17.81
N PRO A 204 -6.82 -19.19 -17.00
CA PRO A 204 -7.13 -20.59 -16.69
C PRO A 204 -8.50 -20.72 -16.00
N ASP A 205 -9.13 -21.89 -16.12
CA ASP A 205 -10.41 -22.16 -15.48
C ASP A 205 -10.32 -22.14 -13.96
N ARG A 206 -9.21 -22.66 -13.41
CA ARG A 206 -8.90 -22.68 -11.98
C ARG A 206 -7.54 -22.07 -11.72
N TYR A 207 -7.50 -21.03 -10.93
CA TYR A 207 -6.22 -20.42 -10.60
C TYR A 207 -6.16 -19.80 -9.21
N VAL A 208 -4.94 -19.81 -8.69
CA VAL A 208 -4.53 -19.06 -7.52
C VAL A 208 -3.96 -17.72 -8.00
N LEU A 209 -4.30 -16.62 -7.35
CA LEU A 209 -3.87 -15.28 -7.75
C LEU A 209 -2.81 -14.73 -6.80
N SER A 210 -1.75 -14.12 -7.35
CA SER A 210 -0.78 -13.29 -6.60
C SER A 210 -0.65 -11.93 -7.26
N VAL A 211 -0.78 -10.83 -6.49
CA VAL A 211 -0.70 -9.46 -7.00
C VAL A 211 0.37 -8.66 -6.26
N GLY A 212 1.26 -8.03 -7.01
CA GLY A 212 2.34 -7.18 -6.49
C GLY A 212 3.55 -7.16 -7.41
N SER A 213 4.50 -6.21 -7.19
CA SER A 213 5.76 -6.23 -7.93
C SER A 213 6.48 -7.56 -7.73
N ILE A 214 7.06 -8.12 -8.81
CA ILE A 214 7.76 -9.41 -8.75
C ILE A 214 9.18 -9.15 -8.23
N GLU A 215 9.31 -9.13 -6.91
CA GLU A 215 10.54 -8.82 -6.16
C GLU A 215 10.90 -9.97 -5.22
N GLU A 216 12.18 -10.12 -4.90
CA GLU A 216 12.68 -11.19 -4.02
C GLU A 216 11.93 -11.20 -2.66
N ARG A 217 11.72 -10.04 -2.07
CA ARG A 217 10.98 -9.88 -0.82
C ARG A 217 9.52 -10.36 -0.92
N LYS A 218 8.88 -10.18 -2.08
CA LYS A 218 7.51 -10.64 -2.37
C LYS A 218 7.42 -12.17 -2.54
N ASN A 219 8.56 -12.82 -2.76
CA ASN A 219 8.75 -14.26 -2.65
C ASN A 219 7.76 -15.11 -3.49
N VAL A 220 7.33 -14.60 -4.64
CA VAL A 220 6.33 -15.29 -5.47
C VAL A 220 6.80 -16.69 -5.92
N LEU A 221 8.11 -16.94 -5.93
CA LEU A 221 8.69 -18.24 -6.23
C LEU A 221 8.23 -19.33 -5.24
N LEU A 222 7.90 -18.97 -3.99
CA LEU A 222 7.29 -19.91 -3.02
C LEU A 222 5.95 -20.44 -3.55
N ALA A 223 5.09 -19.57 -4.09
CA ALA A 223 3.82 -19.98 -4.68
C ALA A 223 4.02 -20.84 -5.94
N VAL A 224 5.02 -20.51 -6.77
CA VAL A 224 5.36 -21.34 -7.93
C VAL A 224 5.79 -22.75 -7.48
N ARG A 225 6.66 -22.84 -6.47
CA ARG A 225 7.11 -24.14 -5.92
C ARG A 225 5.96 -24.93 -5.29
N ALA A 226 5.01 -24.27 -4.66
CA ALA A 226 3.83 -24.90 -4.08
C ALA A 226 2.98 -25.66 -5.12
N LEU A 227 2.96 -25.20 -6.39
CA LEU A 227 2.21 -25.87 -7.45
C LEU A 227 2.64 -27.33 -7.69
N HIS A 228 3.88 -27.73 -7.33
CA HIS A 228 4.29 -29.14 -7.43
C HIS A 228 3.49 -30.08 -6.53
N HIS A 229 2.87 -29.53 -5.49
CA HIS A 229 2.09 -30.27 -4.48
C HIS A 229 0.57 -30.04 -4.62
N LEU A 230 0.14 -29.34 -5.68
CA LEU A 230 -1.27 -29.06 -5.98
C LEU A 230 -1.75 -29.84 -7.21
N PRO A 231 -3.05 -30.10 -7.35
CA PRO A 231 -3.62 -30.74 -8.54
C PRO A 231 -3.20 -30.06 -9.83
N ASP A 232 -3.02 -30.85 -10.90
CA ASP A 232 -2.49 -30.36 -12.18
C ASP A 232 -3.39 -29.34 -12.88
N ASP A 233 -4.68 -29.32 -12.58
CA ASP A 233 -5.67 -28.38 -13.09
C ASP A 233 -5.63 -27.01 -12.39
N VAL A 234 -4.85 -26.86 -11.31
CA VAL A 234 -4.67 -25.59 -10.61
C VAL A 234 -3.48 -24.82 -11.20
N SER A 235 -3.72 -23.61 -11.67
CA SER A 235 -2.71 -22.71 -12.20
C SER A 235 -2.41 -21.56 -11.23
N LEU A 236 -1.31 -20.85 -11.46
CA LEU A 236 -0.95 -19.62 -10.75
C LEU A 236 -0.92 -18.45 -11.74
N VAL A 237 -1.71 -17.41 -11.44
CA VAL A 237 -1.68 -16.14 -12.16
C VAL A 237 -0.97 -15.12 -11.28
N ILE A 238 0.13 -14.56 -11.79
CA ILE A 238 0.96 -13.57 -11.13
C ILE A 238 0.75 -12.23 -11.84
N VAL A 239 0.23 -11.24 -11.13
CA VAL A 239 0.01 -9.89 -11.67
C VAL A 239 1.00 -8.93 -11.02
N GLY A 240 1.86 -8.32 -11.82
CA GLY A 240 2.80 -7.36 -11.28
C GLY A 240 3.77 -6.76 -12.26
N ARG A 241 4.52 -5.78 -11.75
CA ARG A 241 5.59 -5.16 -12.52
C ARG A 241 6.77 -6.11 -12.61
N GLN A 242 7.31 -6.27 -13.82
CA GLN A 242 8.54 -7.01 -14.06
C GLN A 242 9.75 -6.32 -13.40
N THR A 243 10.63 -7.13 -12.84
CA THR A 243 11.90 -6.72 -12.24
C THR A 243 12.98 -7.76 -12.62
N PRO A 244 14.26 -7.54 -12.32
CA PRO A 244 15.29 -8.58 -12.54
C PRO A 244 15.02 -9.92 -11.82
N TYR A 245 14.26 -9.90 -10.73
CA TYR A 245 13.85 -11.14 -10.04
C TYR A 245 12.81 -11.93 -10.84
N SER A 246 12.06 -11.29 -11.74
CA SER A 246 11.11 -11.98 -12.63
C SER A 246 11.80 -12.99 -13.54
N ASP A 247 13.05 -12.73 -13.94
CA ASP A 247 13.83 -13.64 -14.78
C ASP A 247 14.14 -14.95 -14.02
N GLN A 248 14.47 -14.86 -12.72
CA GLN A 248 14.69 -16.05 -11.87
C GLN A 248 13.39 -16.89 -11.73
N VAL A 249 12.24 -16.24 -11.62
CA VAL A 249 10.93 -16.93 -11.57
C VAL A 249 10.66 -17.62 -12.91
N HIS A 250 10.93 -16.93 -14.02
CA HIS A 250 10.75 -17.46 -15.37
C HIS A 250 11.66 -18.66 -15.62
N ASP A 251 12.94 -18.55 -15.27
CA ASP A 251 13.92 -19.66 -15.42
C ASP A 251 13.48 -20.89 -14.64
N TYR A 252 13.01 -20.72 -13.38
CA TYR A 252 12.48 -21.82 -12.60
C TYR A 252 11.27 -22.48 -13.27
N VAL A 253 10.34 -21.69 -13.80
CA VAL A 253 9.14 -22.18 -14.51
C VAL A 253 9.53 -22.99 -15.75
N LEU A 254 10.52 -22.55 -16.52
CA LEU A 254 11.03 -23.27 -17.70
C LEU A 254 11.76 -24.57 -17.31
N GLU A 255 12.67 -24.50 -16.35
CA GLU A 255 13.46 -25.65 -15.88
C GLU A 255 12.55 -26.78 -15.39
N HIS A 256 11.47 -26.44 -14.68
CA HIS A 256 10.52 -27.41 -14.13
C HIS A 256 9.31 -27.68 -15.02
N ARG A 257 9.31 -27.18 -16.29
CA ARG A 257 8.24 -27.38 -17.29
C ARG A 257 6.84 -26.95 -16.82
N MET A 258 6.77 -25.86 -16.03
CA MET A 258 5.52 -25.36 -15.44
C MET A 258 4.85 -24.25 -16.26
N HIS A 259 5.32 -23.99 -17.48
CA HIS A 259 4.84 -22.90 -18.35
C HIS A 259 3.34 -22.97 -18.68
N SER A 260 2.72 -24.15 -18.62
CA SER A 260 1.28 -24.33 -18.82
C SER A 260 0.46 -24.01 -17.56
N ARG A 261 1.10 -23.91 -16.39
CA ARG A 261 0.45 -23.69 -15.09
C ARG A 261 0.78 -22.34 -14.45
N VAL A 262 1.75 -21.60 -14.97
CA VAL A 262 2.16 -20.30 -14.43
C VAL A 262 2.02 -19.23 -15.49
N GLN A 263 1.17 -18.25 -15.25
CA GLN A 263 0.95 -17.12 -16.11
C GLN A 263 1.37 -15.83 -15.41
N MET A 264 2.26 -15.03 -16.04
CA MET A 264 2.68 -13.73 -15.53
C MET A 264 2.07 -12.62 -16.38
N LEU A 265 1.31 -11.73 -15.75
CA LEU A 265 0.64 -10.59 -16.36
C LEU A 265 1.29 -9.28 -15.94
N HIS A 266 1.69 -8.47 -16.91
CA HIS A 266 2.33 -7.18 -16.69
C HIS A 266 1.47 -6.04 -17.25
N GLY A 267 1.50 -4.87 -16.61
CA GLY A 267 0.77 -3.71 -17.08
C GLY A 267 -0.76 -3.85 -17.06
N VAL A 268 -1.28 -4.70 -16.19
CA VAL A 268 -2.73 -4.86 -16.00
C VAL A 268 -3.32 -3.54 -15.49
N PRO A 269 -4.33 -2.97 -16.18
CA PRO A 269 -5.04 -1.79 -15.68
C PRO A 269 -5.71 -2.04 -14.33
N ASP A 270 -5.72 -1.01 -13.51
CA ASP A 270 -6.36 -1.05 -12.18
C ASP A 270 -7.83 -1.51 -12.22
N ASP A 271 -8.55 -1.16 -13.29
CA ASP A 271 -9.97 -1.50 -13.47
C ASP A 271 -10.20 -2.99 -13.83
N ASP A 272 -9.15 -3.72 -14.23
CA ASP A 272 -9.24 -5.15 -14.53
C ASP A 272 -8.93 -6.00 -13.27
N LEU A 273 -8.24 -5.42 -12.28
CA LEU A 273 -7.82 -6.15 -11.08
C LEU A 273 -8.99 -6.78 -10.30
N PRO A 274 -10.11 -6.07 -10.03
CA PRO A 274 -11.23 -6.67 -9.30
C PRO A 274 -11.77 -7.94 -9.95
N ALA A 275 -11.81 -7.98 -11.28
CA ALA A 275 -12.27 -9.16 -12.01
C ALA A 275 -11.30 -10.34 -11.88
N LEU A 276 -9.97 -10.09 -11.89
CA LEU A 276 -8.96 -11.12 -11.66
C LEU A 276 -9.05 -11.71 -10.26
N TYR A 277 -9.24 -10.88 -9.23
CA TYR A 277 -9.49 -11.36 -7.87
C TYR A 277 -10.77 -12.19 -7.80
N ARG A 278 -11.87 -11.69 -8.38
CA ARG A 278 -13.20 -12.32 -8.26
C ARG A 278 -13.30 -13.71 -8.90
N MET A 279 -12.51 -13.97 -9.95
CA MET A 279 -12.49 -15.23 -10.66
C MET A 279 -11.50 -16.26 -10.12
N ALA A 280 -10.60 -15.87 -9.21
CA ALA A 280 -9.62 -16.77 -8.63
C ALA A 280 -10.22 -17.72 -7.57
N ASP A 281 -9.58 -18.86 -7.35
CA ASP A 281 -9.92 -19.81 -6.28
C ASP A 281 -9.46 -19.30 -4.91
N CYS A 282 -8.25 -18.75 -4.82
CA CYS A 282 -7.72 -18.10 -3.63
C CYS A 282 -6.64 -17.07 -3.99
N PHE A 283 -6.35 -16.21 -3.03
CA PHE A 283 -5.27 -15.24 -3.11
C PHE A 283 -4.07 -15.73 -2.30
N VAL A 284 -2.87 -15.72 -2.91
CA VAL A 284 -1.63 -16.02 -2.21
C VAL A 284 -0.76 -14.79 -2.11
N TYR A 285 -0.27 -14.50 -0.91
CA TYR A 285 0.61 -13.39 -0.66
C TYR A 285 1.85 -13.85 0.11
N PRO A 286 2.84 -14.45 -0.60
CA PRO A 286 3.96 -15.15 0.00
C PRO A 286 5.08 -14.24 0.49
N SER A 287 4.80 -12.93 0.65
CA SER A 287 5.78 -11.92 1.04
C SER A 287 6.46 -12.24 2.36
N ARG A 288 7.77 -12.03 2.41
CA ARG A 288 8.58 -12.22 3.62
C ARG A 288 8.37 -11.10 4.62
N TYR A 289 8.23 -9.87 4.15
CA TYR A 289 7.99 -8.71 5.01
C TYR A 289 7.22 -7.60 4.27
N GLU A 290 6.25 -7.00 4.94
CA GLU A 290 5.42 -5.90 4.41
C GLU A 290 5.15 -4.83 5.47
N GLY A 291 4.76 -3.64 5.01
CA GLY A 291 4.28 -2.57 5.90
C GLY A 291 2.84 -2.78 6.35
N PHE A 292 1.97 -3.33 5.47
CA PHE A 292 0.59 -3.68 5.85
C PHE A 292 0.06 -4.90 5.08
N GLY A 293 -0.34 -4.79 3.84
CA GLY A 293 -0.92 -5.91 3.09
C GLY A 293 -2.27 -5.56 2.45
N ILE A 294 -2.36 -4.39 1.83
CA ILE A 294 -3.56 -3.95 1.10
C ILE A 294 -4.09 -5.02 0.14
N PRO A 295 -3.27 -5.75 -0.65
CA PRO A 295 -3.76 -6.81 -1.54
C PRO A 295 -4.53 -7.92 -0.82
N ILE A 296 -4.25 -8.18 0.45
CA ILE A 296 -5.01 -9.13 1.27
C ILE A 296 -6.43 -8.57 1.52
N ILE A 297 -6.53 -7.29 1.86
CA ILE A 297 -7.83 -6.64 2.10
C ILE A 297 -8.63 -6.58 0.81
N GLU A 298 -8.01 -6.29 -0.33
CA GLU A 298 -8.62 -6.32 -1.67
C GLU A 298 -9.22 -7.70 -1.98
N ALA A 299 -8.44 -8.77 -1.74
CA ALA A 299 -8.89 -10.14 -1.94
C ALA A 299 -10.11 -10.49 -1.07
N ILE A 300 -10.03 -10.20 0.23
CA ILE A 300 -11.12 -10.50 1.18
C ILE A 300 -12.37 -9.69 0.86
N SER A 301 -12.25 -8.43 0.46
CA SER A 301 -13.39 -7.58 0.07
C SER A 301 -14.19 -8.20 -1.07
N LEU A 302 -13.50 -8.79 -2.05
CA LEU A 302 -14.10 -9.50 -3.19
C LEU A 302 -14.46 -10.96 -2.89
N GLY A 303 -14.38 -11.40 -1.62
CA GLY A 303 -14.77 -12.75 -1.19
C GLY A 303 -13.79 -13.84 -1.57
N LEU A 304 -12.52 -13.50 -1.69
CA LEU A 304 -11.47 -14.46 -1.99
C LEU A 304 -10.77 -14.87 -0.69
N PRO A 305 -10.65 -16.16 -0.37
CA PRO A 305 -9.87 -16.60 0.77
C PRO A 305 -8.38 -16.36 0.54
N VAL A 306 -7.65 -16.16 1.63
CA VAL A 306 -6.25 -15.74 1.59
C VAL A 306 -5.33 -16.78 2.23
N VAL A 307 -4.21 -17.06 1.57
CA VAL A 307 -3.05 -17.76 2.11
C VAL A 307 -1.84 -16.82 2.04
N ALA A 308 -1.22 -16.55 3.18
CA ALA A 308 -0.10 -15.62 3.26
C ALA A 308 1.05 -16.21 4.10
N CYS A 309 2.16 -15.46 4.23
CA CYS A 309 3.27 -15.86 5.09
C CYS A 309 3.17 -15.21 6.47
N THR A 310 3.76 -15.89 7.47
CA THR A 310 3.94 -15.36 8.83
C THR A 310 5.12 -14.39 8.91
N GLY A 311 5.23 -13.69 10.04
CA GLY A 311 6.43 -12.93 10.43
C GLY A 311 6.41 -11.44 10.11
N SER A 312 5.28 -10.90 9.59
CA SER A 312 5.13 -9.46 9.35
C SER A 312 3.73 -8.97 9.72
N CYS A 313 3.20 -8.00 9.02
CA CYS A 313 1.85 -7.45 9.23
C CYS A 313 0.73 -8.24 8.53
N LEU A 314 1.02 -9.34 7.85
CA LEU A 314 0.06 -10.03 7.01
C LEU A 314 -1.06 -10.69 7.82
N GLU A 315 -0.73 -11.20 9.04
CA GLU A 315 -1.72 -11.71 9.98
C GLU A 315 -2.67 -10.61 10.47
N GLU A 316 -2.13 -9.40 10.64
CA GLU A 316 -2.93 -8.23 11.03
C GLU A 316 -3.87 -7.79 9.89
N ALA A 317 -3.44 -7.87 8.63
CA ALA A 317 -4.25 -7.51 7.48
C ALA A 317 -5.34 -8.56 7.18
N GLY A 318 -5.00 -9.85 7.24
CA GLY A 318 -5.88 -10.94 6.82
C GLY A 318 -6.75 -11.54 7.93
N GLY A 319 -6.38 -11.31 9.19
CA GLY A 319 -7.12 -11.81 10.37
C GLY A 319 -7.04 -13.32 10.58
N PRO A 320 -7.77 -13.84 11.58
CA PRO A 320 -7.62 -15.23 12.04
C PRO A 320 -8.21 -16.28 11.10
N ASP A 321 -9.03 -15.87 10.14
CA ASP A 321 -9.66 -16.79 9.18
C ASP A 321 -8.90 -16.91 7.84
N SER A 322 -7.82 -16.14 7.65
CA SER A 322 -6.82 -16.39 6.61
C SER A 322 -5.83 -17.47 7.07
N LEU A 323 -5.10 -18.09 6.15
CA LEU A 323 -4.12 -19.13 6.45
C LEU A 323 -2.71 -18.56 6.33
N TYR A 324 -1.82 -18.95 7.26
CA TYR A 324 -0.46 -18.43 7.31
C TYR A 324 0.55 -19.56 7.42
N VAL A 325 1.62 -19.43 6.65
CA VAL A 325 2.68 -20.45 6.56
C VAL A 325 4.07 -19.80 6.62
N SER A 326 5.09 -20.60 6.87
CA SER A 326 6.48 -20.13 6.78
C SER A 326 6.80 -19.68 5.34
N PRO A 327 7.53 -18.54 5.15
CA PRO A 327 7.95 -18.08 3.83
C PRO A 327 8.97 -18.98 3.13
N ASP A 328 9.39 -20.07 3.77
CA ASP A 328 10.39 -21.01 3.24
C ASP A 328 9.83 -22.44 3.04
N ASP A 329 8.51 -22.63 3.24
CA ASP A 329 7.86 -23.94 3.19
C ASP A 329 6.81 -24.02 2.06
N PRO A 330 7.19 -24.51 0.86
CA PRO A 330 6.28 -24.67 -0.27
C PRO A 330 5.22 -25.78 -0.06
N GLU A 331 5.50 -26.80 0.73
CA GLU A 331 4.56 -27.88 1.01
C GLU A 331 3.46 -27.37 1.94
N ALA A 332 3.80 -26.61 2.99
CA ALA A 332 2.82 -25.96 3.86
C ALA A 332 1.98 -24.96 3.08
N MET A 333 2.58 -24.20 2.14
CA MET A 333 1.86 -23.29 1.25
C MET A 333 0.84 -24.04 0.40
N ALA A 334 1.22 -25.13 -0.22
CA ALA A 334 0.32 -25.95 -1.02
C ALA A 334 -0.81 -26.56 -0.18
N HIS A 335 -0.49 -27.08 1.00
CA HIS A 335 -1.48 -27.62 1.92
C HIS A 335 -2.50 -26.56 2.34
N ALA A 336 -2.05 -25.35 2.67
CA ALA A 336 -2.93 -24.22 3.00
C ALA A 336 -3.81 -23.81 1.81
N ILE A 337 -3.25 -23.74 0.60
CA ILE A 337 -4.02 -23.46 -0.63
C ILE A 337 -5.12 -24.51 -0.82
N ALA A 338 -4.79 -25.80 -0.71
CA ALA A 338 -5.75 -26.89 -0.90
C ALA A 338 -6.97 -26.79 0.04
N GLN A 339 -6.78 -26.28 1.27
CA GLN A 339 -7.86 -26.07 2.26
C GLN A 339 -8.84 -24.95 1.89
N VAL A 340 -8.50 -24.11 0.92
CA VAL A 340 -9.32 -22.96 0.53
C VAL A 340 -9.70 -22.93 -0.95
N LEU A 341 -9.31 -23.92 -1.74
CA LEU A 341 -9.75 -24.07 -3.12
C LEU A 341 -11.27 -24.21 -3.21
N TYR A 342 -11.82 -23.92 -4.38
CA TYR A 342 -13.27 -24.07 -4.62
C TYR A 342 -13.72 -25.50 -4.31
N GLY A 343 -14.80 -25.63 -3.53
CA GLY A 343 -15.32 -26.90 -3.05
C GLY A 343 -14.75 -27.39 -1.72
N ALA A 344 -13.74 -26.72 -1.14
CA ALA A 344 -13.21 -27.11 0.17
C ALA A 344 -14.22 -26.85 1.30
N GLU A 345 -14.25 -27.75 2.28
CA GLU A 345 -15.13 -27.66 3.45
C GLU A 345 -14.80 -26.39 4.27
N GLY A 346 -15.84 -25.69 4.74
CA GLY A 346 -15.67 -24.47 5.55
C GLY A 346 -15.20 -23.22 4.79
N ARG A 347 -14.95 -23.31 3.47
CA ARG A 347 -14.47 -22.19 2.65
C ARG A 347 -15.37 -20.96 2.76
N GLN A 348 -16.69 -21.12 2.63
CA GLN A 348 -17.63 -20.01 2.69
C GLN A 348 -17.66 -19.35 4.08
N GLN A 349 -17.65 -20.13 5.16
CA GLN A 349 -17.60 -19.61 6.51
C GLN A 349 -16.33 -18.77 6.75
N ARG A 350 -15.19 -19.23 6.23
CA ARG A 350 -13.91 -18.51 6.29
C ARG A 350 -14.01 -17.16 5.58
N ILE A 351 -14.58 -17.13 4.36
CA ILE A 351 -14.79 -15.91 3.59
C ILE A 351 -15.67 -14.91 4.37
N ASP A 352 -16.79 -15.37 4.93
CA ASP A 352 -17.74 -14.51 5.63
C ASP A 352 -17.09 -13.89 6.89
N ARG A 353 -16.33 -14.67 7.67
CA ARG A 353 -15.61 -14.19 8.84
C ARG A 353 -14.49 -13.22 8.47
N SER A 354 -13.71 -13.51 7.42
CA SER A 354 -12.69 -12.62 6.91
C SER A 354 -13.27 -11.27 6.45
N ARG A 355 -14.41 -11.28 5.73
CA ARG A 355 -15.14 -10.07 5.35
C ARG A 355 -15.59 -9.26 6.57
N GLN A 356 -16.08 -9.93 7.62
CA GLN A 356 -16.43 -9.25 8.87
C GLN A 356 -15.19 -8.63 9.54
N TYR A 357 -14.08 -9.34 9.55
CA TYR A 357 -12.84 -8.86 10.15
C TYR A 357 -12.31 -7.59 9.50
N ILE A 358 -12.30 -7.49 8.16
CA ILE A 358 -11.72 -6.35 7.43
C ILE A 358 -12.57 -5.06 7.52
N ARG A 359 -13.80 -5.10 8.02
CA ARG A 359 -14.60 -3.88 8.26
C ARG A 359 -13.90 -2.87 9.15
N ARG A 360 -13.00 -3.32 10.00
CA ARG A 360 -12.14 -2.46 10.85
C ARG A 360 -11.21 -1.53 10.05
N PHE A 361 -11.02 -1.79 8.75
CA PHE A 361 -10.15 -1.05 7.85
C PHE A 361 -10.96 -0.15 6.88
N GLU A 362 -12.22 0.11 7.14
CA GLU A 362 -13.06 0.96 6.27
C GLU A 362 -12.58 2.42 6.25
N ASN A 363 -12.68 3.07 5.09
CA ASN A 363 -12.12 4.40 4.79
C ASN A 363 -12.58 5.52 5.74
N THR A 364 -13.87 5.53 6.12
CA THR A 364 -14.45 6.59 6.96
C THR A 364 -13.76 6.70 8.32
N SER A 365 -13.27 5.59 8.87
CA SER A 365 -12.55 5.59 10.15
C SER A 365 -11.16 6.23 10.05
N ALA A 366 -10.46 6.08 8.91
CA ALA A 366 -9.12 6.63 8.72
C ALA A 366 -9.13 8.15 8.61
N ALA A 367 -10.00 8.72 7.76
CA ALA A 367 -10.14 10.18 7.61
C ALA A 367 -10.51 10.85 8.93
N GLN A 368 -11.48 10.27 9.69
CA GLN A 368 -11.87 10.82 10.99
C GLN A 368 -10.68 10.76 11.99
N ARG A 369 -9.94 9.68 12.06
CA ARG A 369 -8.75 9.57 12.93
C ARG A 369 -7.69 10.61 12.59
N PHE A 370 -7.43 10.86 11.30
CA PHE A 370 -6.52 11.94 10.91
C PHE A 370 -7.07 13.31 11.28
N ALA A 371 -8.37 13.55 11.13
CA ALA A 371 -9.01 14.79 11.57
C ALA A 371 -8.79 15.01 13.08
N ASP A 372 -9.01 13.98 13.90
CA ASP A 372 -8.80 14.04 15.34
C ASP A 372 -7.32 14.31 15.69
N ILE A 373 -6.37 13.66 14.99
CA ILE A 373 -4.93 13.91 15.16
C ILE A 373 -4.60 15.37 14.85
N TYR A 374 -5.07 15.92 13.71
CA TYR A 374 -4.78 17.31 13.34
C TYR A 374 -5.37 18.30 14.37
N GLN A 375 -6.59 18.08 14.82
CA GLN A 375 -7.24 18.92 15.82
C GLN A 375 -6.52 18.88 17.17
N SER A 376 -5.98 17.73 17.56
CA SER A 376 -5.25 17.55 18.83
C SER A 376 -3.91 18.29 18.88
N LEU A 377 -3.40 18.78 17.75
CA LEU A 377 -2.14 19.50 17.65
C LEU A 377 -2.25 21.01 17.85
N LEU A 378 -3.45 21.55 17.80
CA LEU A 378 -3.75 22.98 17.97
C LEU A 378 -4.41 23.27 19.28
#